data_26d461c122bc43d57e5615b3a16adaa3
#
_entry.id   26d461c122bc43d57e5615b3a16adaa3
#
_cell.length_a   1.000
_cell.length_b   1.000
_cell.length_c   1.000
_cell.angle_alpha   90.00
_cell.angle_beta   90.00
_cell.angle_gamma   90.00
#
_symmetry.space_group_name_H-M   'P 1'
#
loop_
_entity.id
_entity.type
_entity.pdbx_description
1 polymer ?
#
loop_
_entity_poly.entity_id
_entity_poly.type
_entity_poly.pdbx_seq_one_letter_code
_entity_poly.pdbx_strand_id
1 'polypeptide(L)'
;RMQLGEPDASGRRSPVEIPGSEFTIPVDCVIMSLGTSPNPLLKHTTPGLETLKRGEIAVDENGKTSIEGVYCGGDAATGAATVIKAMGAGKVAAKSIDEYIRGKQ
;
A
#
# COMPACT_ATOMS: atom_id res chain seq x y z
N ARG A 1 -22.89 -0.46 15.67
CA ARG A 1 -22.62 -1.78 15.08
C ARG A 1 -22.47 -1.64 13.57
N MET A 2 -21.88 -2.67 12.95
CA MET A 2 -21.61 -2.69 11.51
C MET A 2 -22.21 -3.95 10.89
N GLN A 3 -22.57 -3.88 9.62
CA GLN A 3 -22.94 -5.02 8.78
C GLN A 3 -22.04 -5.06 7.55
N LEU A 4 -21.94 -6.20 6.90
CA LEU A 4 -21.21 -6.31 5.65
C LEU A 4 -22.04 -5.71 4.51
N GLY A 5 -21.45 -4.73 3.80
CA GLY A 5 -22.02 -4.16 2.60
C GLY A 5 -21.93 -5.08 1.37
N GLU A 6 -22.25 -4.54 0.19
CA GLU A 6 -22.12 -5.25 -1.06
C GLU A 6 -20.65 -5.50 -1.41
N PRO A 7 -20.32 -6.58 -2.14
CA PRO A 7 -18.97 -6.85 -2.62
C PRO A 7 -18.52 -5.76 -3.60
N ASP A 8 -17.28 -5.29 -3.47
CA ASP A 8 -16.61 -4.48 -4.48
C ASP A 8 -16.14 -5.32 -5.68
N ALA A 9 -15.51 -4.68 -6.69
CA ALA A 9 -15.00 -5.37 -7.88
C ALA A 9 -13.98 -6.48 -7.60
N SER A 10 -13.35 -6.50 -6.41
CA SER A 10 -12.45 -7.55 -5.94
C SER A 10 -13.17 -8.67 -5.18
N GLY A 11 -14.48 -8.55 -4.97
CA GLY A 11 -15.28 -9.45 -4.15
C GLY A 11 -15.21 -9.16 -2.65
N ARG A 12 -14.50 -8.10 -2.23
CA ARG A 12 -14.39 -7.73 -0.82
C ARG A 12 -15.62 -6.94 -0.37
N ARG A 13 -16.18 -7.34 0.77
CA ARG A 13 -17.30 -6.65 1.41
C ARG A 13 -16.77 -5.73 2.52
N SER A 14 -17.01 -4.43 2.38
CA SER A 14 -16.67 -3.44 3.39
C SER A 14 -17.75 -3.34 4.46
N PRO A 15 -17.39 -3.06 5.72
CA PRO A 15 -18.38 -2.82 6.76
C PRO A 15 -19.14 -1.50 6.51
N VAL A 16 -20.45 -1.53 6.74
CA VAL A 16 -21.36 -0.38 6.63
C VAL A 16 -22.04 -0.20 7.98
N GLU A 17 -22.20 1.04 8.41
CA GLU A 17 -22.86 1.37 9.68
C GLU A 17 -24.33 0.96 9.67
N ILE A 18 -24.79 0.44 10.82
CA ILE A 18 -26.22 0.23 11.10
C ILE A 18 -26.69 1.47 11.89
N PRO A 19 -27.50 2.35 11.27
CA PRO A 19 -27.97 3.58 11.93
C PRO A 19 -28.69 3.28 13.26
N GLY A 20 -28.41 4.08 14.29
CA GLY A 20 -29.06 3.95 15.61
C GLY A 20 -28.61 2.73 16.40
N SER A 21 -27.50 2.09 16.02
CA SER A 21 -26.97 0.90 16.72
C SER A 21 -25.75 1.19 17.59
N GLU A 22 -25.46 2.46 17.85
CA GLU A 22 -24.40 2.93 18.72
C GLU A 22 -24.59 2.39 20.14
N PHE A 23 -23.51 2.07 20.79
CA PHE A 23 -23.51 1.61 22.19
C PHE A 23 -22.24 2.04 22.90
N THR A 24 -22.31 2.20 24.19
CA THR A 24 -21.19 2.58 25.03
C THR A 24 -20.52 1.36 25.63
N ILE A 25 -19.18 1.33 25.54
CA ILE A 25 -18.36 0.34 26.23
C ILE A 25 -17.55 1.10 27.29
N PRO A 26 -17.68 0.79 28.59
CA PRO A 26 -16.86 1.39 29.63
C PRO A 26 -15.44 0.82 29.52
N VAL A 27 -14.45 1.70 29.33
CA VAL A 27 -13.04 1.35 29.18
C VAL A 27 -12.18 2.45 29.80
N ASP A 28 -10.98 2.10 30.28
CA ASP A 28 -10.01 3.06 30.82
C ASP A 28 -9.06 3.60 29.75
N CYS A 29 -8.89 2.85 28.63
CA CYS A 29 -8.01 3.23 27.54
C CYS A 29 -8.53 2.75 26.21
N VAL A 30 -8.32 3.55 25.16
CA VAL A 30 -8.62 3.19 23.76
C VAL A 30 -7.34 3.30 22.94
N ILE A 31 -6.96 2.20 22.26
CA ILE A 31 -5.80 2.18 21.36
C ILE A 31 -6.28 2.07 19.93
N MET A 32 -5.97 3.08 19.13
CA MET A 32 -6.25 3.09 17.69
C MET A 32 -5.15 2.36 16.94
N SER A 33 -5.38 1.08 16.62
CA SER A 33 -4.45 0.21 15.87
C SER A 33 -5.01 -0.15 14.50
N LEU A 34 -5.42 0.87 13.75
CA LEU A 34 -6.08 0.72 12.45
C LEU A 34 -5.08 0.95 11.33
N GLY A 35 -4.75 -0.13 10.62
CA GLY A 35 -4.04 -0.09 9.35
C GLY A 35 -2.74 0.72 9.34
N THR A 36 -2.03 0.63 8.24
CA THR A 36 -0.89 1.47 7.93
C THR A 36 -1.15 2.23 6.63
N SER A 37 -0.58 3.41 6.50
CA SER A 37 -0.58 4.18 5.26
C SER A 37 0.85 4.52 4.86
N PRO A 38 1.13 4.70 3.55
CA PRO A 38 2.43 5.12 3.08
C PRO A 38 2.89 6.42 3.73
N ASN A 39 4.20 6.53 3.97
CA ASN A 39 4.76 7.75 4.54
C ASN A 39 4.66 8.91 3.51
N PRO A 40 3.90 9.98 3.80
CA PRO A 40 3.72 11.08 2.86
C PRO A 40 5.00 11.89 2.61
N LEU A 41 6.01 11.75 3.47
CA LEU A 41 7.26 12.45 3.35
C LEU A 41 7.95 12.19 2.00
N LEU A 42 8.00 10.94 1.55
CA LEU A 42 8.63 10.57 0.28
C LEU A 42 8.00 11.32 -0.90
N LYS A 43 6.68 11.40 -0.94
CA LYS A 43 5.97 12.15 -1.98
C LYS A 43 6.32 13.64 -1.96
N HIS A 44 6.43 14.23 -0.78
CA HIS A 44 6.68 15.66 -0.63
C HIS A 44 8.15 16.06 -0.86
N THR A 45 9.08 15.15 -0.56
CA THR A 45 10.54 15.45 -0.65
C THR A 45 11.19 14.97 -1.93
N THR A 46 10.47 14.21 -2.78
CA THR A 46 11.03 13.62 -4.01
C THR A 46 10.25 14.11 -5.23
N PRO A 47 10.59 15.28 -5.79
CA PRO A 47 9.95 15.78 -7.01
C PRO A 47 10.08 14.77 -8.16
N GLY A 48 8.97 14.55 -8.88
CA GLY A 48 8.93 13.59 -10.00
C GLY A 48 8.59 12.16 -9.59
N LEU A 49 8.54 11.83 -8.30
CA LEU A 49 8.08 10.52 -7.86
C LEU A 49 6.54 10.45 -7.88
N GLU A 50 6.01 9.67 -8.80
CA GLU A 50 4.56 9.45 -8.90
C GLU A 50 4.06 8.50 -7.82
N THR A 51 2.86 8.80 -7.30
CA THR A 51 2.17 7.99 -6.30
C THR A 51 0.74 7.73 -6.70
N LEU A 52 0.21 6.58 -6.27
CA LEU A 52 -1.20 6.24 -6.45
C LEU A 52 -2.09 7.06 -5.51
N LYS A 53 -3.41 6.96 -5.70
CA LYS A 53 -4.42 7.72 -4.93
C LYS A 53 -4.31 7.53 -3.42
N ARG A 54 -3.88 6.36 -2.95
CA ARG A 54 -3.74 6.03 -1.52
C ARG A 54 -2.36 6.32 -0.96
N GLY A 55 -1.43 6.82 -1.81
CA GLY A 55 -0.08 7.21 -1.42
C GLY A 55 1.01 6.16 -1.68
N GLU A 56 0.66 4.98 -2.18
CA GLU A 56 1.64 3.98 -2.63
C GLU A 56 2.46 4.54 -3.80
N ILE A 57 3.73 4.17 -3.91
CA ILE A 57 4.60 4.56 -5.01
C ILE A 57 4.13 3.86 -6.29
N ALA A 58 3.88 4.64 -7.34
CA ALA A 58 3.51 4.10 -8.64
C ALA A 58 4.70 3.37 -9.28
N VAL A 59 4.51 2.12 -9.64
CA VAL A 59 5.51 1.27 -10.29
C VAL A 59 4.90 0.50 -11.45
N ASP A 60 5.74 0.13 -12.42
CA ASP A 60 5.40 -0.82 -13.46
C ASP A 60 5.47 -2.29 -12.95
N GLU A 61 5.25 -3.24 -13.83
CA GLU A 61 5.32 -4.68 -13.56
C GLU A 61 6.70 -5.17 -13.08
N ASN A 62 7.75 -4.39 -13.32
CA ASN A 62 9.13 -4.66 -12.95
C ASN A 62 9.56 -3.93 -11.68
N GLY A 63 8.65 -3.21 -11.03
CA GLY A 63 8.93 -2.40 -9.85
C GLY A 63 9.64 -1.09 -10.14
N LYS A 64 9.73 -0.64 -11.40
CA LYS A 64 10.35 0.62 -11.79
C LYS A 64 9.40 1.78 -11.51
N THR A 65 9.90 2.84 -10.88
CA THR A 65 9.15 4.07 -10.60
C THR A 65 9.19 5.04 -11.79
N SER A 66 8.54 6.18 -11.64
CA SER A 66 8.61 7.30 -12.60
C SER A 66 10.00 7.93 -12.71
N ILE A 67 10.91 7.63 -11.79
CA ILE A 67 12.28 8.16 -11.79
C ILE A 67 13.26 7.09 -12.28
N GLU A 68 14.09 7.43 -13.28
CA GLU A 68 15.07 6.48 -13.83
C GLU A 68 16.06 6.00 -12.77
N GLY A 69 16.29 4.68 -12.71
CA GLY A 69 17.19 4.04 -11.75
C GLY A 69 16.62 3.90 -10.35
N VAL A 70 15.37 4.32 -10.13
CA VAL A 70 14.66 4.18 -8.85
C VAL A 70 13.59 3.10 -8.97
N TYR A 71 13.63 2.15 -8.07
CA TYR A 71 12.72 1.01 -8.02
C TYR A 71 12.03 0.92 -6.65
N CYS A 72 10.86 0.33 -6.62
CA CYS A 72 10.13 0.11 -5.38
C CYS A 72 9.46 -1.27 -5.41
N GLY A 73 9.48 -1.95 -4.28
CA GLY A 73 8.78 -3.20 -4.06
C GLY A 73 8.24 -3.29 -2.63
N GLY A 74 7.49 -4.34 -2.34
CA GLY A 74 6.85 -4.52 -1.05
C GLY A 74 5.63 -3.63 -0.85
N ASP A 75 5.23 -3.45 0.40
CA ASP A 75 4.01 -2.72 0.77
C ASP A 75 4.01 -1.25 0.32
N ALA A 76 5.19 -0.65 0.14
CA ALA A 76 5.31 0.71 -0.36
C ALA A 76 4.80 0.88 -1.80
N ALA A 77 4.86 -0.19 -2.61
CA ALA A 77 4.36 -0.22 -3.99
C ALA A 77 2.97 -0.86 -4.09
N THR A 78 2.73 -1.96 -3.37
CA THR A 78 1.53 -2.80 -3.53
C THR A 78 0.42 -2.49 -2.52
N GLY A 79 0.69 -1.65 -1.55
CA GLY A 79 -0.15 -1.51 -0.36
C GLY A 79 0.04 -2.67 0.64
N ALA A 80 -0.32 -2.44 1.89
CA ALA A 80 -0.22 -3.45 2.95
C ALA A 80 -1.19 -4.60 2.67
N ALA A 81 -0.66 -5.82 2.52
CA ALA A 81 -1.44 -7.02 2.26
C ALA A 81 -0.86 -8.25 2.99
N THR A 82 0.00 -9.03 2.34
CA THR A 82 0.61 -10.22 2.90
C THR A 82 2.13 -10.20 2.75
N VAL A 83 2.82 -10.86 3.68
CA VAL A 83 4.29 -11.01 3.63
C VAL A 83 4.74 -11.62 2.29
N ILE A 84 4.01 -12.61 1.78
CA ILE A 84 4.33 -13.27 0.51
C ILE A 84 4.29 -12.28 -0.66
N LYS A 85 3.27 -11.42 -0.71
CA LYS A 85 3.16 -10.38 -1.75
C LYS A 85 4.27 -9.35 -1.64
N ALA A 86 4.56 -8.88 -0.43
CA ALA A 86 5.63 -7.92 -0.18
C ALA A 86 7.00 -8.47 -0.61
N MET A 87 7.31 -9.70 -0.22
CA MET A 87 8.54 -10.39 -0.63
C MET A 87 8.61 -10.61 -2.15
N GLY A 88 7.50 -10.99 -2.78
CA GLY A 88 7.41 -11.18 -4.22
C GLY A 88 7.74 -9.89 -4.97
N ALA A 89 7.11 -8.78 -4.61
CA ALA A 89 7.37 -7.47 -5.21
C ALA A 89 8.82 -7.00 -4.98
N GLY A 90 9.39 -7.24 -3.80
CA GLY A 90 10.79 -6.94 -3.50
C GLY A 90 11.76 -7.73 -4.38
N LYS A 91 11.49 -9.03 -4.62
CA LYS A 91 12.33 -9.87 -5.51
C LYS A 91 12.27 -9.40 -6.96
N VAL A 92 11.09 -8.99 -7.45
CA VAL A 92 10.93 -8.44 -8.80
C VAL A 92 11.75 -7.16 -8.95
N ALA A 93 11.60 -6.22 -8.02
CA ALA A 93 12.38 -4.98 -8.04
C ALA A 93 13.90 -5.25 -7.97
N ALA A 94 14.35 -6.15 -7.12
CA ALA A 94 15.78 -6.51 -7.00
C ALA A 94 16.35 -7.10 -8.31
N LYS A 95 15.60 -7.98 -8.98
CA LYS A 95 15.99 -8.53 -10.29
C LYS A 95 16.11 -7.42 -11.33
N SER A 96 15.15 -6.52 -11.39
CA SER A 96 15.13 -5.40 -12.33
C SER A 96 16.27 -4.41 -12.08
N ILE A 97 16.66 -4.20 -10.84
CA ILE A 97 17.83 -3.40 -10.47
C ILE A 97 19.11 -4.06 -10.99
N ASP A 98 19.28 -5.37 -10.79
CA ASP A 98 20.45 -6.12 -11.27
C ASP A 98 20.58 -6.02 -12.80
N GLU A 99 19.48 -6.24 -13.52
CA GLU A 99 19.43 -6.12 -14.98
C GLU A 99 19.77 -4.70 -15.45
N TYR A 100 19.25 -3.67 -14.78
CA TYR A 100 19.54 -2.27 -15.08
C TYR A 100 21.02 -1.92 -14.90
N ILE A 101 21.62 -2.40 -13.82
CA ILE A 101 23.05 -2.16 -13.55
C ILE A 101 23.92 -2.87 -14.58
N ARG A 102 23.63 -4.12 -14.90
CA ARG A 102 24.38 -4.89 -15.92
C ARG A 102 24.23 -4.31 -17.31
N GLY A 103 23.08 -3.74 -17.65
CA GLY A 103 22.87 -3.09 -18.96
C GLY A 103 23.61 -1.75 -19.12
N LYS A 104 24.19 -1.22 -18.05
CA LYS A 104 25.02 0.01 -18.07
C LYS A 104 26.54 -0.26 -18.18
N GLN A 105 26.94 -1.52 -18.06
CA GLN A 105 28.33 -1.97 -18.26
C GLN A 105 28.60 -2.29 -19.74
#